data_9ead9c4a713f852aba2d51fc47253b79
#
_entry.id   9ead9c4a713f852aba2d51fc47253b79
#
_cell.length_a   1.000
_cell.length_b   1.000
_cell.length_c   1.000
_cell.angle_alpha   90.00
_cell.angle_beta   90.00
_cell.angle_gamma   90.00
#
_symmetry.space_group_name_H-M   'P 1'
#
loop_
_entity.id
_entity.type
_entity.pdbx_description
1 polymer ?
#
loop_
_entity_poly.entity_id
_entity_poly.type
_entity_poly.pdbx_seq_one_letter_code
_entity_poly.pdbx_strand_id
1 'polypeptide(L)'
;MAPRDAEKTTFKTPIKNFYYIVMSFGLKNAGTTYQHTMIIILHNIMHHKMEDYVDNIMVKLRKREDHVKVLRTVFERCRLFKLRMNPLKCTFGVSAGKFLRFQVHNRGIDIDPAKEIAITTMKPPATVKELKSFLGKVSYIRRFILDLAPIPLAFTKLLKKGQSF
;
A
#
# COMPACT_ATOMS: atom_id res chain seq x y z
N MET A 1 -5.58 23.41 0.37
CA MET A 1 -6.09 23.44 -1.02
C MET A 1 -5.79 24.81 -1.62
N ALA A 2 -5.49 24.91 -2.92
CA ALA A 2 -5.34 26.24 -3.53
C ALA A 2 -6.70 26.95 -3.55
N PRO A 3 -6.77 28.27 -3.29
CA PRO A 3 -8.04 29.00 -3.24
C PRO A 3 -8.92 28.80 -4.49
N ARG A 4 -8.30 28.78 -5.68
CA ARG A 4 -8.97 28.51 -6.97
C ARG A 4 -9.62 27.14 -7.11
N ASP A 5 -9.22 26.17 -6.28
CA ASP A 5 -9.74 24.80 -6.30
C ASP A 5 -10.77 24.56 -5.19
N ALA A 6 -10.89 25.47 -4.24
CA ALA A 6 -11.83 25.36 -3.13
C ALA A 6 -13.28 25.31 -3.63
N GLU A 7 -13.62 26.14 -4.61
CA GLU A 7 -14.96 26.18 -5.21
C GLU A 7 -15.37 24.85 -5.85
N LYS A 8 -14.41 24.09 -6.40
CA LYS A 8 -14.66 22.77 -7.03
C LYS A 8 -15.06 21.69 -6.00
N THR A 9 -14.88 21.96 -4.72
CA THR A 9 -15.25 21.07 -3.61
C THR A 9 -16.48 21.55 -2.87
N THR A 10 -17.25 22.47 -3.46
CA THR A 10 -18.45 23.04 -2.88
C THR A 10 -19.53 21.98 -2.76
N PHE A 11 -20.17 21.92 -1.59
CA PHE A 11 -21.35 21.11 -1.32
C PHE A 11 -22.43 21.94 -0.65
N LYS A 12 -23.66 21.60 -0.98
CA LYS A 12 -24.85 22.30 -0.48
C LYS A 12 -25.35 21.68 0.82
N THR A 13 -25.69 22.52 1.78
CA THR A 13 -26.39 22.14 3.01
C THR A 13 -27.71 22.92 3.11
N PRO A 14 -28.63 22.51 4.00
CA PRO A 14 -29.85 23.27 4.23
C PRO A 14 -29.64 24.72 4.64
N ILE A 15 -28.51 25.05 5.24
CA ILE A 15 -28.22 26.38 5.76
C ILE A 15 -27.52 27.25 4.69
N LYS A 16 -26.48 26.71 4.03
CA LYS A 16 -25.67 27.41 3.01
C LYS A 16 -24.73 26.47 2.29
N ASN A 17 -24.00 26.98 1.30
CA ASN A 17 -22.94 26.24 0.61
C ASN A 17 -21.65 26.32 1.41
N PHE A 18 -20.94 25.20 1.47
CA PHE A 18 -19.62 25.06 2.10
C PHE A 18 -18.64 24.48 1.10
N TYR A 19 -17.36 24.73 1.31
CA TYR A 19 -16.29 24.11 0.56
C TYR A 19 -15.11 23.74 1.48
N TYR A 20 -14.27 22.83 1.03
CA TYR A 20 -13.11 22.40 1.80
C TYR A 20 -11.92 23.34 1.60
N ILE A 21 -11.30 23.81 2.68
CA ILE A 21 -10.05 24.57 2.67
C ILE A 21 -8.82 23.66 2.72
N VAL A 22 -9.01 22.36 3.09
CA VAL A 22 -7.99 21.30 3.09
C VAL A 22 -8.33 20.25 2.06
N MET A 23 -7.37 19.41 1.72
CA MET A 23 -7.61 18.28 0.82
C MET A 23 -8.53 17.26 1.49
N SER A 24 -9.77 17.15 1.00
CA SER A 24 -10.78 16.24 1.52
C SER A 24 -10.58 14.82 0.98
N PHE A 25 -11.12 13.83 1.71
CA PHE A 25 -11.24 12.47 1.19
C PHE A 25 -12.17 12.43 -0.03
N GLY A 26 -11.92 11.46 -0.92
CA GLY A 26 -12.74 11.26 -2.11
C GLY A 26 -12.31 12.05 -3.35
N LEU A 27 -11.35 12.95 -3.24
CA LEU A 27 -10.77 13.60 -4.42
C LEU A 27 -9.96 12.58 -5.24
N LYS A 28 -10.22 12.53 -6.54
CA LYS A 28 -9.63 11.54 -7.45
C LYS A 28 -8.09 11.56 -7.48
N ASN A 29 -7.49 12.70 -7.29
CA ASN A 29 -6.04 12.92 -7.30
C ASN A 29 -5.43 13.07 -5.90
N ALA A 30 -6.18 12.90 -4.82
CA ALA A 30 -5.69 13.08 -3.44
C ALA A 30 -4.49 12.19 -3.12
N GLY A 31 -4.58 10.90 -3.46
CA GLY A 31 -3.49 9.93 -3.21
C GLY A 31 -2.20 10.30 -3.94
N THR A 32 -2.30 10.68 -5.22
CA THR A 32 -1.13 11.08 -6.03
C THR A 32 -0.51 12.38 -5.49
N THR A 33 -1.32 13.36 -5.12
CA THR A 33 -0.86 14.62 -4.54
C THR A 33 -0.16 14.40 -3.22
N TYR A 34 -0.73 13.54 -2.36
CA TYR A 34 -0.12 13.17 -1.08
C TYR A 34 1.23 12.47 -1.29
N GLN A 35 1.28 11.45 -2.16
CA GLN A 35 2.52 10.72 -2.45
C GLN A 35 3.61 11.65 -2.99
N HIS A 36 3.28 12.56 -3.90
CA HIS A 36 4.23 13.54 -4.41
C HIS A 36 4.76 14.46 -3.31
N THR A 37 3.89 14.89 -2.40
CA THR A 37 4.28 15.70 -1.24
C THR A 37 5.23 14.93 -0.32
N MET A 38 4.96 13.65 -0.05
CA MET A 38 5.83 12.81 0.77
C MET A 38 7.21 12.59 0.14
N ILE A 39 7.26 12.40 -1.18
CA ILE A 39 8.53 12.32 -1.92
C ILE A 39 9.35 13.60 -1.72
N ILE A 40 8.76 14.78 -1.83
CA ILE A 40 9.46 16.06 -1.64
C ILE A 40 9.95 16.19 -0.19
N ILE A 41 9.11 15.90 0.78
CA ILE A 41 9.43 16.02 2.22
C ILE A 41 10.57 15.08 2.61
N LEU A 42 10.55 13.85 2.11
CA LEU A 42 11.43 12.76 2.55
C LEU A 42 12.55 12.46 1.54
N HIS A 43 12.68 13.23 0.48
CA HIS A 43 13.59 13.05 -0.65
C HIS A 43 14.99 12.54 -0.26
N ASN A 44 15.67 13.18 0.73
CA ASN A 44 17.06 12.87 1.08
C ASN A 44 17.24 11.56 1.86
N ILE A 45 16.17 10.97 2.37
CA ILE A 45 16.20 9.75 3.21
C ILE A 45 15.44 8.59 2.58
N MET A 46 14.62 8.87 1.57
CA MET A 46 13.86 7.88 0.83
C MET A 46 14.78 6.92 0.07
N HIS A 47 14.37 5.66 -0.02
CA HIS A 47 15.09 4.53 -0.65
C HIS A 47 16.43 4.15 0.00
N HIS A 48 17.04 5.04 0.78
CA HIS A 48 18.27 4.74 1.51
C HIS A 48 17.99 4.18 2.91
N LYS A 49 17.14 4.87 3.67
CA LYS A 49 16.85 4.60 5.08
C LYS A 49 15.37 4.32 5.35
N MET A 50 14.51 4.63 4.39
CA MET A 50 13.09 4.42 4.51
C MET A 50 12.43 4.19 3.15
N GLU A 51 11.26 3.57 3.21
CA GLU A 51 10.32 3.50 2.10
C GLU A 51 9.00 4.15 2.52
N ASP A 52 8.36 4.80 1.57
CA ASP A 52 7.07 5.44 1.75
C ASP A 52 6.08 4.97 0.68
N TYR A 53 4.89 4.64 1.09
CA TYR A 53 3.80 4.32 0.19
C TYR A 53 2.48 4.84 0.74
N VAL A 54 2.02 5.95 0.18
CA VAL A 54 0.82 6.66 0.58
C VAL A 54 0.90 7.02 2.08
N ASP A 55 0.16 6.35 2.94
CA ASP A 55 0.08 6.59 4.39
C ASP A 55 1.01 5.68 5.23
N ASN A 56 1.77 4.81 4.57
CA ASN A 56 2.66 3.86 5.25
C ASN A 56 4.13 4.25 5.09
N ILE A 57 4.78 4.54 6.19
CA ILE A 57 6.22 4.83 6.26
C ILE A 57 6.92 3.65 6.92
N MET A 58 7.89 3.05 6.23
CA MET A 58 8.74 1.99 6.76
C MET A 58 10.18 2.46 6.84
N VAL A 59 10.70 2.56 8.07
CA VAL A 59 12.12 2.86 8.31
C VAL A 59 12.88 1.55 8.39
N LYS A 60 13.85 1.34 7.49
CA LYS A 60 14.66 0.14 7.37
C LYS A 60 16.13 0.45 7.70
N LEU A 61 16.81 -0.52 8.30
CA LEU A 61 18.22 -0.38 8.65
C LEU A 61 18.96 -1.70 8.54
N ARG A 62 20.22 -1.61 8.16
CA ARG A 62 21.13 -2.77 8.13
C ARG A 62 21.70 -3.07 9.50
N LYS A 63 21.97 -2.04 10.33
CA LYS A 63 22.57 -2.16 11.65
C LYS A 63 21.63 -1.61 12.72
N ARG A 64 21.45 -2.37 13.81
CA ARG A 64 20.57 -2.00 14.92
C ARG A 64 21.01 -0.70 15.61
N GLU A 65 22.31 -0.47 15.69
CA GLU A 65 22.91 0.69 16.36
C GLU A 65 22.53 2.04 15.73
N ASP A 66 22.25 2.05 14.42
CA ASP A 66 21.88 3.28 13.71
C ASP A 66 20.38 3.59 13.78
N HIS A 67 19.57 2.68 14.36
CA HIS A 67 18.11 2.80 14.32
C HIS A 67 17.60 4.09 14.94
N VAL A 68 18.09 4.44 16.13
CA VAL A 68 17.67 5.66 16.84
C VAL A 68 18.08 6.92 16.08
N LYS A 69 19.26 6.93 15.47
CA LYS A 69 19.75 8.08 14.69
C LYS A 69 18.85 8.33 13.48
N VAL A 70 18.51 7.27 12.76
CA VAL A 70 17.67 7.39 11.57
C VAL A 70 16.24 7.76 11.92
N LEU A 71 15.67 7.16 12.97
CA LEU A 71 14.35 7.55 13.47
C LEU A 71 14.34 9.03 13.87
N ARG A 72 15.38 9.53 14.53
CA ARG A 72 15.50 10.96 14.86
C ARG A 72 15.44 11.82 13.61
N THR A 73 16.21 11.49 12.57
CA THR A 73 16.19 12.21 11.29
C THR A 73 14.80 12.22 10.66
N VAL A 74 14.10 11.08 10.66
CA VAL A 74 12.72 10.99 10.14
C VAL A 74 11.79 11.88 10.97
N PHE A 75 11.85 11.82 12.29
CA PHE A 75 11.00 12.64 13.15
C PHE A 75 11.29 14.14 13.04
N GLU A 76 12.54 14.53 12.89
CA GLU A 76 12.93 15.93 12.64
C GLU A 76 12.31 16.44 11.33
N ARG A 77 12.34 15.63 10.27
CA ARG A 77 11.65 15.95 9.02
C ARG A 77 10.14 16.07 9.22
N CYS A 78 9.51 15.12 9.90
CA CYS A 78 8.08 15.17 10.20
C CYS A 78 7.71 16.45 10.98
N ARG A 79 8.52 16.84 11.97
CA ARG A 79 8.31 18.09 12.72
C ARG A 79 8.45 19.33 11.86
N LEU A 80 9.50 19.39 11.02
CA LEU A 80 9.77 20.53 10.14
C LEU A 80 8.57 20.80 9.21
N PHE A 81 7.97 19.76 8.67
CA PHE A 81 6.83 19.85 7.76
C PHE A 81 5.47 19.68 8.46
N LYS A 82 5.44 19.67 9.78
CA LYS A 82 4.23 19.53 10.61
C LYS A 82 3.40 18.28 10.27
N LEU A 83 4.06 17.21 9.83
CA LEU A 83 3.42 15.91 9.61
C LEU A 83 3.04 15.29 10.95
N ARG A 84 1.81 14.84 11.07
CA ARG A 84 1.29 14.13 12.24
C ARG A 84 1.15 12.66 11.94
N MET A 85 1.76 11.83 12.77
CA MET A 85 1.61 10.37 12.74
C MET A 85 0.67 9.94 13.86
N ASN A 86 -0.07 8.85 13.63
CA ASN A 86 -0.89 8.25 14.68
C ASN A 86 -0.04 7.26 15.49
N PRO A 87 0.32 7.55 16.76
CA PRO A 87 1.18 6.68 17.57
C PRO A 87 0.60 5.28 17.78
N LEU A 88 -0.73 5.16 17.82
CA LEU A 88 -1.43 3.88 18.02
C LEU A 88 -1.28 2.93 16.83
N LYS A 89 -0.93 3.45 15.66
CA LYS A 89 -0.66 2.66 14.44
C LYS A 89 0.82 2.48 14.15
N CYS A 90 1.69 3.11 14.94
CA CYS A 90 3.14 3.01 14.77
C CYS A 90 3.70 1.83 15.57
N THR A 91 4.58 1.07 14.94
CA THR A 91 5.31 -0.03 15.57
C THR A 91 6.80 0.23 15.45
N PHE A 92 7.53 0.13 16.56
CA PHE A 92 8.94 0.45 16.63
C PHE A 92 9.76 -0.73 17.14
N GLY A 93 11.03 -0.82 16.74
CA GLY A 93 11.99 -1.80 17.24
C GLY A 93 11.63 -3.25 16.90
N VAL A 94 10.89 -3.49 15.84
CA VAL A 94 10.50 -4.83 15.39
C VAL A 94 11.50 -5.37 14.37
N SER A 95 11.73 -6.68 14.38
CA SER A 95 12.58 -7.39 13.42
C SER A 95 11.88 -7.67 12.08
N ALA A 96 10.55 -7.59 12.07
CA ALA A 96 9.70 -7.78 10.91
C ALA A 96 8.45 -6.92 11.02
N GLY A 97 7.91 -6.50 9.88
CA GLY A 97 6.70 -5.69 9.83
C GLY A 97 5.91 -5.91 8.56
N LYS A 98 4.60 -5.63 8.63
CA LYS A 98 3.74 -5.67 7.44
C LYS A 98 3.90 -4.39 6.64
N PHE A 99 4.27 -4.52 5.36
CA PHE A 99 4.35 -3.42 4.41
C PHE A 99 3.76 -3.86 3.06
N LEU A 100 2.82 -3.11 2.53
CA LEU A 100 2.12 -3.43 1.27
C LEU A 100 1.53 -4.85 1.24
N ARG A 101 0.99 -5.31 2.37
CA ARG A 101 0.43 -6.65 2.56
C ARG A 101 1.45 -7.81 2.52
N PHE A 102 2.74 -7.51 2.53
CA PHE A 102 3.81 -8.48 2.66
C PHE A 102 4.44 -8.41 4.04
N GLN A 103 5.02 -9.51 4.47
CA GLN A 103 5.86 -9.55 5.65
C GLN A 103 7.29 -9.18 5.22
N VAL A 104 7.79 -8.04 5.69
CA VAL A 104 9.15 -7.58 5.41
C VAL A 104 10.01 -7.85 6.63
N HIS A 105 11.15 -8.50 6.46
CA HIS A 105 12.11 -8.80 7.50
C HIS A 105 13.55 -8.77 6.95
N ASN A 106 14.55 -9.02 7.81
CA ASN A 106 15.96 -8.92 7.45
C ASN A 106 16.43 -9.91 6.35
N ARG A 107 15.72 -11.03 6.19
CA ARG A 107 16.02 -12.04 5.15
C ARG A 107 15.36 -11.73 3.81
N GLY A 108 14.41 -10.80 3.77
CA GLY A 108 13.67 -10.47 2.55
C GLY A 108 12.20 -10.16 2.78
N ILE A 109 11.39 -10.55 1.84
CA ILE A 109 9.95 -10.31 1.81
C ILE A 109 9.24 -11.65 1.68
N ASP A 110 8.32 -11.91 2.60
CA ASP A 110 7.48 -13.11 2.61
C ASP A 110 6.01 -12.75 2.38
N ILE A 111 5.22 -13.77 2.06
CA ILE A 111 3.78 -13.66 1.95
C ILE A 111 3.20 -13.52 3.36
N ASP A 112 2.13 -12.72 3.51
CA ASP A 112 1.33 -12.70 4.74
C ASP A 112 0.70 -14.11 4.93
N PRO A 113 0.97 -14.82 6.05
CA PRO A 113 0.46 -16.16 6.31
C PRO A 113 -1.07 -16.28 6.16
N ALA A 114 -1.81 -15.22 6.50
CA ALA A 114 -3.26 -15.20 6.29
C ALA A 114 -3.65 -15.30 4.80
N LYS A 115 -2.82 -14.77 3.90
CA LYS A 115 -3.03 -14.87 2.45
C LYS A 115 -2.66 -16.24 1.90
N GLU A 116 -1.59 -16.82 2.42
CA GLU A 116 -1.20 -18.19 2.11
C GLU A 116 -2.30 -19.18 2.47
N ILE A 117 -2.79 -19.12 3.71
CA ILE A 117 -3.91 -19.95 4.17
C ILE A 117 -5.16 -19.72 3.29
N ALA A 118 -5.50 -18.47 2.98
CA ALA A 118 -6.68 -18.16 2.17
C ALA A 118 -6.59 -18.69 0.73
N ILE A 119 -5.41 -19.01 0.23
CA ILE A 119 -5.22 -19.62 -1.09
C ILE A 119 -5.21 -21.15 -0.99
N THR A 120 -4.47 -21.71 -0.01
CA THR A 120 -4.33 -23.16 0.16
C THR A 120 -5.62 -23.85 0.61
N THR A 121 -6.48 -23.13 1.34
CA THR A 121 -7.79 -23.64 1.77
C THR A 121 -8.93 -23.39 0.78
N MET A 122 -8.64 -22.77 -0.37
CA MET A 122 -9.67 -22.56 -1.39
C MET A 122 -10.15 -23.86 -2.01
N LYS A 123 -11.47 -23.97 -2.15
CA LYS A 123 -12.08 -25.03 -2.97
C LYS A 123 -11.69 -24.84 -4.45
N PRO A 124 -11.56 -25.91 -5.24
CA PRO A 124 -11.38 -25.80 -6.67
C PRO A 124 -12.47 -24.95 -7.29
N PRO A 125 -12.13 -24.02 -8.22
CA PRO A 125 -13.13 -23.16 -8.85
C PRO A 125 -14.04 -23.97 -9.75
N ALA A 126 -15.36 -23.84 -9.58
CA ALA A 126 -16.38 -24.51 -10.36
C ALA A 126 -17.04 -23.57 -11.39
N THR A 127 -16.75 -22.28 -11.34
CA THR A 127 -17.30 -21.27 -12.25
C THR A 127 -16.22 -20.33 -12.79
N VAL A 128 -16.48 -19.72 -13.96
CA VAL A 128 -15.57 -18.72 -14.55
C VAL A 128 -15.31 -17.55 -13.59
N LYS A 129 -16.30 -17.16 -12.78
CA LYS A 129 -16.15 -16.10 -11.77
C LYS A 129 -15.19 -16.52 -10.67
N GLU A 130 -15.32 -17.74 -10.17
CA GLU A 130 -14.42 -18.29 -9.15
C GLU A 130 -13.01 -18.48 -9.70
N LEU A 131 -12.88 -18.94 -10.96
CA LEU A 131 -11.60 -19.05 -11.63
C LEU A 131 -10.88 -17.69 -11.74
N LYS A 132 -11.60 -16.63 -12.12
CA LYS A 132 -11.03 -15.27 -12.13
C LYS A 132 -10.58 -14.82 -10.75
N SER A 133 -11.37 -15.10 -9.71
CA SER A 133 -11.02 -14.80 -8.31
C SER A 133 -9.78 -15.58 -7.88
N PHE A 134 -9.70 -16.86 -8.20
CA PHE A 134 -8.55 -17.71 -7.91
C PHE A 134 -7.28 -17.19 -8.60
N LEU A 135 -7.35 -16.93 -9.90
CA LEU A 135 -6.21 -16.41 -10.67
C LEU A 135 -5.73 -15.05 -10.15
N GLY A 136 -6.66 -14.18 -9.69
CA GLY A 136 -6.31 -12.92 -9.05
C GLY A 136 -5.52 -13.12 -7.76
N LYS A 137 -5.89 -14.09 -6.93
CA LYS A 137 -5.16 -14.41 -5.69
C LYS A 137 -3.80 -15.05 -5.98
N VAL A 138 -3.73 -15.97 -6.94
CA VAL A 138 -2.48 -16.61 -7.38
C VAL A 138 -1.51 -15.57 -7.97
N SER A 139 -2.04 -14.62 -8.75
CA SER A 139 -1.23 -13.52 -9.30
C SER A 139 -0.57 -12.66 -8.21
N TYR A 140 -1.21 -12.51 -7.07
CA TYR A 140 -0.65 -11.77 -5.93
C TYR A 140 0.59 -12.45 -5.34
N ILE A 141 0.62 -13.80 -5.28
CA ILE A 141 1.76 -14.57 -4.75
C ILE A 141 2.77 -14.98 -5.81
N ARG A 142 2.54 -14.60 -7.06
CA ARG A 142 3.33 -15.03 -8.22
C ARG A 142 4.84 -14.89 -8.04
N ARG A 143 5.29 -13.81 -7.39
CA ARG A 143 6.72 -13.53 -7.16
C ARG A 143 7.43 -14.52 -6.24
N PHE A 144 6.67 -15.31 -5.47
CA PHE A 144 7.19 -16.24 -4.47
C PHE A 144 7.17 -17.70 -4.95
N ILE A 145 6.58 -17.95 -6.12
CA ILE A 145 6.46 -19.30 -6.69
C ILE A 145 7.26 -19.35 -7.97
N LEU A 146 8.27 -20.20 -7.96
CA LEU A 146 9.07 -20.48 -9.16
C LEU A 146 8.19 -21.13 -10.22
N ASP A 147 8.42 -20.78 -11.49
CA ASP A 147 7.75 -21.34 -12.67
C ASP A 147 6.21 -21.33 -12.63
N LEU A 148 5.61 -20.39 -11.89
CA LEU A 148 4.16 -20.26 -11.87
C LEU A 148 3.56 -19.76 -13.20
N ALA A 149 4.36 -19.15 -14.08
CA ALA A 149 3.87 -18.53 -15.31
C ALA A 149 3.10 -19.49 -16.25
N PRO A 150 3.50 -20.77 -16.43
CA PRO A 150 2.75 -21.72 -17.27
C PRO A 150 1.38 -22.10 -16.72
N ILE A 151 1.22 -22.14 -15.40
CA ILE A 151 -0.02 -22.59 -14.76
C ILE A 151 -1.20 -21.69 -15.07
N PRO A 152 -1.15 -20.35 -14.87
CA PRO A 152 -2.21 -19.43 -15.25
C PRO A 152 -2.52 -19.48 -16.76
N LEU A 153 -1.53 -19.73 -17.62
CA LEU A 153 -1.72 -19.82 -19.06
C LEU A 153 -2.64 -20.98 -19.45
N ALA A 154 -2.54 -22.12 -18.78
CA ALA A 154 -3.44 -23.26 -19.01
C ALA A 154 -4.90 -22.89 -18.75
N PHE A 155 -5.16 -22.08 -17.73
CA PHE A 155 -6.52 -21.66 -17.37
C PHE A 155 -7.06 -20.48 -18.21
N THR A 156 -6.21 -19.75 -18.91
CA THR A 156 -6.67 -18.62 -19.75
C THR A 156 -7.58 -19.05 -20.89
N LYS A 157 -7.45 -20.30 -21.37
CA LYS A 157 -8.33 -20.88 -22.38
C LYS A 157 -9.77 -20.98 -21.87
N LEU A 158 -9.96 -21.35 -20.60
CA LEU A 158 -11.29 -21.47 -19.95
C LEU A 158 -11.96 -20.11 -19.69
N LEU A 159 -11.21 -18.99 -19.79
CA LEU A 159 -11.77 -17.66 -19.62
C LEU A 159 -12.38 -17.08 -20.90
N LYS A 160 -12.20 -17.73 -22.05
CA LYS A 160 -12.78 -17.28 -23.31
C LYS A 160 -14.28 -17.54 -23.32
N LYS A 161 -15.06 -16.58 -23.87
CA LYS A 161 -16.52 -16.74 -24.03
C LYS A 161 -16.82 -17.96 -24.88
N GLY A 162 -17.81 -18.78 -24.44
CA GLY A 162 -18.30 -19.93 -25.16
C GLY A 162 -17.60 -21.26 -24.90
N GLN A 163 -16.66 -21.34 -23.97
CA GLN A 163 -16.12 -22.61 -23.51
C GLN A 163 -16.87 -23.13 -22.27
N SER A 164 -17.17 -24.42 -22.23
CA SER A 164 -17.67 -25.10 -21.02
C SER A 164 -16.59 -25.15 -19.97
N PHE A 165 -16.95 -24.92 -18.74
CA PHE A 165 -16.08 -24.95 -17.58
C PHE A 165 -16.14 -26.33 -16.91
#